data_2364e5217f0b458548eb611f1b1c8ad9
#
_entry.id   2364e5217f0b458548eb611f1b1c8ad9
#
_cell.length_a   1.000
_cell.length_b   1.000
_cell.length_c   1.000
_cell.angle_alpha   90.00
_cell.angle_beta   90.00
_cell.angle_gamma   90.00
#
_symmetry.space_group_name_H-M   'P 1'
#
loop_
_entity.id
_entity.type
_entity.pdbx_description
1 polymer ?
#
loop_
_entity_poly.entity_id
_entity_poly.type
_entity_poly.pdbx_seq_one_letter_code
_entity_poly.pdbx_strand_id
1 'polypeptide(L)'
;MLFSYYARLARAQQTVYRKSDGITEVRLDRPDRLHPLVAGLEAALRCEERVATQTATEGLIRGLTDALGIPPVRVEVLAARPHAKWGELHGLYTATPGRPSKIQLWMRTAKQKRVVAFRTFLRTLLHEVGHHVDYTLLRLPDSFHTEGFYKRESSLFYQLVPERRTSMARIEEYATLPVEERLARLARTADELAAAIRGQTDAAVSKRPDAKNWSAKEVVCHLRDAEELFMDRFTTIMATADPALAAATPERWAEERQYFRDDAHVAFATFRKRRRESLEFLKSLPAEAWKRAGVHATRGKITIDDLVSHMAWHDDNHLDQLKRALAGKA
;
A
#
# COMPACT_ATOMS: atom_id res chain seq x y z
N MET A 1 1.50 18.33 -5.68
CA MET A 1 2.80 18.93 -6.15
C MET A 1 2.78 19.02 -7.67
N LEU A 2 3.23 20.13 -8.28
CA LEU A 2 3.27 20.26 -9.74
C LEU A 2 4.49 19.52 -10.30
N PHE A 3 4.31 18.69 -11.32
CA PHE A 3 5.42 18.02 -12.00
C PHE A 3 6.28 19.00 -12.80
N SER A 4 7.57 18.69 -12.98
CA SER A 4 8.55 19.59 -13.59
C SER A 4 8.20 20.08 -15.00
N TYR A 5 7.41 19.33 -15.75
CA TYR A 5 6.98 19.71 -17.10
C TYR A 5 5.84 20.74 -17.13
N TYR A 6 5.14 20.99 -15.98
CA TYR A 6 4.00 21.92 -15.92
C TYR A 6 4.34 23.31 -16.42
N ALA A 7 5.51 23.83 -16.08
CA ALA A 7 5.95 25.15 -16.49
C ALA A 7 6.12 25.31 -18.02
N ARG A 8 6.26 24.20 -18.75
CA ARG A 8 6.43 24.18 -20.23
C ARG A 8 5.10 24.07 -20.97
N LEU A 9 3.98 23.85 -20.28
CA LEU A 9 2.67 23.76 -20.87
C LEU A 9 2.13 25.14 -21.25
N ALA A 10 1.38 25.20 -22.36
CA ALA A 10 0.64 26.41 -22.72
C ALA A 10 -0.44 26.72 -21.65
N ARG A 11 -0.87 27.97 -21.51
CA ARG A 11 -1.88 28.37 -20.49
C ARG A 11 -3.15 27.54 -20.52
N ALA A 12 -3.68 27.21 -21.70
CA ALA A 12 -4.85 26.36 -21.84
C ALA A 12 -4.59 24.95 -21.28
N GLN A 13 -3.44 24.36 -21.56
CA GLN A 13 -3.04 23.05 -21.04
C GLN A 13 -2.79 23.09 -19.52
N GLN A 14 -2.24 24.16 -18.98
CA GLN A 14 -2.11 24.36 -17.53
C GLN A 14 -3.47 24.37 -16.83
N THR A 15 -4.50 24.91 -17.45
CA THR A 15 -5.88 24.88 -16.93
C THR A 15 -6.41 23.46 -16.90
N VAL A 16 -6.23 22.69 -17.97
CA VAL A 16 -6.59 21.26 -18.02
C VAL A 16 -5.84 20.45 -16.98
N TYR A 17 -4.53 20.68 -16.86
CA TYR A 17 -3.68 20.04 -15.86
C TYR A 17 -4.23 20.25 -14.44
N ARG A 18 -4.53 21.50 -14.04
CA ARG A 18 -5.07 21.82 -12.72
C ARG A 18 -6.43 21.18 -12.49
N LYS A 19 -7.29 21.16 -13.50
CA LYS A 19 -8.60 20.48 -13.42
C LYS A 19 -8.41 18.99 -13.17
N SER A 20 -7.53 18.33 -13.92
CA SER A 20 -7.18 16.92 -13.73
C SER A 20 -6.58 16.64 -12.36
N ASP A 21 -5.68 17.52 -11.89
CA ASP A 21 -4.99 17.37 -10.60
C ASP A 21 -5.94 17.46 -9.40
N GLY A 22 -6.99 18.27 -9.50
CA GLY A 22 -8.02 18.43 -8.46
C GLY A 22 -8.97 17.24 -8.32
N ILE A 23 -9.01 16.32 -9.30
CA ILE A 23 -9.88 15.13 -9.25
C ILE A 23 -9.03 13.92 -8.82
N THR A 24 -9.22 13.46 -7.59
CA THR A 24 -8.34 12.45 -6.97
C THR A 24 -8.95 11.06 -6.87
N GLU A 25 -10.24 10.91 -7.16
CA GLU A 25 -10.97 9.65 -7.02
C GLU A 25 -11.88 9.41 -8.22
N VAL A 26 -12.03 8.15 -8.60
CA VAL A 26 -13.06 7.64 -9.51
C VAL A 26 -13.73 6.46 -8.85
N ARG A 27 -15.05 6.52 -8.70
CA ARG A 27 -15.83 5.45 -8.04
C ARG A 27 -16.40 4.51 -9.07
N LEU A 28 -16.25 3.21 -8.80
CA LEU A 28 -16.89 2.15 -9.56
C LEU A 28 -18.27 1.84 -8.97
N ASP A 29 -19.27 1.65 -9.83
CA ASP A 29 -20.51 1.04 -9.38
C ASP A 29 -20.28 -0.43 -9.12
N ARG A 30 -20.58 -0.89 -7.88
CA ARG A 30 -20.50 -2.28 -7.44
C ARG A 30 -19.18 -2.98 -7.79
N PRO A 31 -18.03 -2.49 -7.26
CA PRO A 31 -16.72 -3.04 -7.56
C PRO A 31 -16.58 -4.53 -7.20
N ASP A 32 -17.39 -5.02 -6.26
CA ASP A 32 -17.48 -6.44 -5.88
C ASP A 32 -17.77 -7.36 -7.06
N ARG A 33 -18.55 -6.92 -8.06
CA ARG A 33 -18.84 -7.69 -9.27
C ARG A 33 -17.62 -7.88 -10.19
N LEU A 34 -16.62 -7.02 -10.06
CA LEU A 34 -15.39 -7.08 -10.86
C LEU A 34 -14.32 -7.98 -10.21
N HIS A 35 -14.41 -8.29 -8.93
CA HIS A 35 -13.41 -9.10 -8.23
C HIS A 35 -13.20 -10.49 -8.86
N PRO A 36 -14.23 -11.23 -9.33
CA PRO A 36 -14.02 -12.50 -10.04
C PRO A 36 -13.24 -12.33 -11.34
N LEU A 37 -13.46 -11.21 -12.09
CA LEU A 37 -12.75 -10.91 -13.33
C LEU A 37 -11.28 -10.60 -13.06
N VAL A 38 -11.00 -9.89 -11.97
CA VAL A 38 -9.64 -9.61 -11.48
C VAL A 38 -8.91 -10.88 -11.09
N ALA A 39 -9.58 -11.79 -10.36
CA ALA A 39 -9.03 -13.10 -9.99
C ALA A 39 -8.77 -13.97 -11.25
N GLY A 40 -9.65 -13.92 -12.25
CA GLY A 40 -9.47 -14.59 -13.53
C GLY A 40 -8.24 -14.07 -14.29
N LEU A 41 -8.01 -12.76 -14.30
CA LEU A 41 -6.80 -12.17 -14.89
C LEU A 41 -5.53 -12.61 -14.16
N GLU A 42 -5.54 -12.64 -12.83
CA GLU A 42 -4.40 -13.13 -12.04
C GLU A 42 -4.08 -14.60 -12.37
N ALA A 43 -5.11 -15.44 -12.45
CA ALA A 43 -4.95 -16.85 -12.80
C ALA A 43 -4.38 -17.03 -14.23
N ALA A 44 -4.88 -16.27 -15.21
CA ALA A 44 -4.39 -16.31 -16.58
C ALA A 44 -2.92 -15.89 -16.70
N LEU A 45 -2.51 -14.83 -16.01
CA LEU A 45 -1.10 -14.41 -15.96
C LEU A 45 -0.21 -15.47 -15.29
N ARG A 46 -0.69 -16.15 -14.27
CA ARG A 46 0.04 -17.24 -13.59
C ARG A 46 0.24 -18.46 -14.49
N CYS A 47 -0.72 -18.75 -15.36
CA CYS A 47 -0.59 -19.81 -16.36
C CYS A 47 0.34 -19.45 -17.52
N GLU A 48 0.81 -18.20 -17.59
CA GLU A 48 1.68 -17.67 -18.65
C GLU A 48 1.12 -17.77 -20.09
N GLU A 49 -0.19 -17.96 -20.21
CA GLU A 49 -0.90 -18.12 -21.47
C GLU A 49 -1.41 -16.78 -22.00
N ARG A 50 -0.88 -16.34 -23.15
CA ARG A 50 -1.22 -15.03 -23.73
C ARG A 50 -2.70 -14.93 -24.15
N VAL A 51 -3.25 -15.99 -24.73
CA VAL A 51 -4.65 -16.01 -25.19
C VAL A 51 -5.60 -15.91 -23.98
N ALA A 52 -5.35 -16.70 -22.93
CA ALA A 52 -6.11 -16.63 -21.68
C ALA A 52 -6.00 -15.25 -21.04
N THR A 53 -4.80 -14.65 -21.00
CA THR A 53 -4.57 -13.30 -20.50
C THR A 53 -5.32 -12.25 -21.33
N GLN A 54 -5.34 -12.37 -22.67
CA GLN A 54 -6.12 -11.51 -23.56
C GLN A 54 -7.61 -11.57 -23.19
N THR A 55 -8.19 -12.77 -23.16
CA THR A 55 -9.62 -12.96 -22.85
C THR A 55 -9.99 -12.43 -21.47
N ALA A 56 -9.17 -12.71 -20.44
CA ALA A 56 -9.41 -12.21 -19.10
C ALA A 56 -9.31 -10.67 -19.02
N THR A 57 -8.35 -10.08 -19.75
CA THR A 57 -8.20 -8.61 -19.82
C THR A 57 -9.39 -7.96 -20.53
N GLU A 58 -9.88 -8.54 -21.61
CA GLU A 58 -11.09 -8.07 -22.32
C GLU A 58 -12.32 -8.12 -21.41
N GLY A 59 -12.50 -9.21 -20.66
CA GLY A 59 -13.58 -9.36 -19.70
C GLY A 59 -13.54 -8.28 -18.61
N LEU A 60 -12.36 -8.05 -18.04
CA LEU A 60 -12.17 -7.01 -17.02
C LEU A 60 -12.40 -5.59 -17.57
N ILE A 61 -11.89 -5.28 -18.76
CA ILE A 61 -12.09 -3.96 -19.40
C ILE A 61 -13.56 -3.71 -19.68
N ARG A 62 -14.29 -4.70 -20.17
CA ARG A 62 -15.72 -4.58 -20.39
C ARG A 62 -16.45 -4.27 -19.09
N GLY A 63 -16.20 -5.08 -18.05
CA GLY A 63 -16.78 -4.84 -16.75
C GLY A 63 -16.45 -3.45 -16.17
N LEU A 64 -15.21 -2.95 -16.36
CA LEU A 64 -14.78 -1.63 -15.93
C LEU A 64 -15.52 -0.50 -16.70
N THR A 65 -15.59 -0.60 -18.00
CA THR A 65 -16.29 0.42 -18.81
C THR A 65 -17.78 0.46 -18.50
N ASP A 66 -18.40 -0.71 -18.27
CA ASP A 66 -19.81 -0.81 -17.85
C ASP A 66 -20.00 -0.18 -16.44
N ALA A 67 -19.16 -0.52 -15.47
CA ALA A 67 -19.23 0.03 -14.10
C ALA A 67 -18.96 1.54 -14.02
N LEU A 68 -18.24 2.09 -14.99
CA LEU A 68 -17.97 3.53 -15.12
C LEU A 68 -18.99 4.26 -15.98
N GLY A 69 -19.85 3.54 -16.72
CA GLY A 69 -20.79 4.12 -17.67
C GLY A 69 -20.12 4.88 -18.83
N ILE A 70 -18.95 4.38 -19.29
CA ILE A 70 -18.15 5.01 -20.35
C ILE A 70 -18.13 4.14 -21.62
N PRO A 71 -17.83 4.72 -22.79
CA PRO A 71 -17.72 3.97 -24.04
C PRO A 71 -16.71 2.81 -23.90
N PRO A 72 -16.96 1.68 -24.61
CA PRO A 72 -16.03 0.56 -24.60
C PRO A 72 -14.68 0.94 -25.24
N VAL A 73 -13.60 0.34 -24.73
CA VAL A 73 -12.25 0.46 -25.25
C VAL A 73 -11.73 -0.91 -25.65
N ARG A 74 -11.06 -1.01 -26.80
CA ARG A 74 -10.42 -2.25 -27.24
C ARG A 74 -9.12 -2.46 -26.45
N VAL A 75 -8.84 -3.69 -26.05
CA VAL A 75 -7.57 -4.04 -25.40
C VAL A 75 -6.85 -5.11 -26.22
N GLU A 76 -5.54 -4.99 -26.30
CA GLU A 76 -4.66 -5.95 -26.96
C GLU A 76 -3.49 -6.30 -26.04
N VAL A 77 -3.35 -7.60 -25.71
CA VAL A 77 -2.24 -8.12 -24.91
C VAL A 77 -1.19 -8.69 -25.86
N LEU A 78 -0.05 -8.02 -25.92
CA LEU A 78 1.11 -8.36 -26.74
C LEU A 78 2.13 -9.20 -25.94
N ALA A 79 2.99 -9.93 -26.67
CA ALA A 79 3.89 -10.91 -26.06
C ALA A 79 4.93 -10.26 -25.12
N ALA A 80 5.77 -9.39 -25.63
CA ALA A 80 6.86 -8.78 -24.85
C ALA A 80 7.00 -7.29 -25.13
N ARG A 81 7.37 -6.53 -24.10
CA ARG A 81 7.59 -5.08 -24.19
C ARG A 81 8.62 -4.73 -25.23
N PRO A 82 8.38 -3.71 -26.06
CA PRO A 82 9.43 -3.14 -26.88
C PRO A 82 10.46 -2.44 -25.97
N HIS A 83 11.71 -2.52 -26.37
CA HIS A 83 12.82 -1.84 -25.70
C HIS A 83 13.43 -0.83 -26.66
N ALA A 84 13.54 0.40 -26.21
CA ALA A 84 14.20 1.48 -26.94
C ALA A 84 15.28 2.13 -26.08
N LYS A 85 16.11 2.98 -26.67
CA LYS A 85 17.17 3.72 -25.93
C LYS A 85 16.63 4.57 -24.76
N TRP A 86 15.34 4.94 -24.81
CA TRP A 86 14.65 5.74 -23.77
C TRP A 86 13.93 4.90 -22.69
N GLY A 87 13.96 3.54 -22.79
CA GLY A 87 13.38 2.65 -21.80
C GLY A 87 12.39 1.62 -22.35
N GLU A 88 11.61 0.98 -21.45
CA GLU A 88 10.57 0.02 -21.80
C GLU A 88 9.20 0.72 -21.87
N LEU A 89 8.42 0.43 -22.92
CA LEU A 89 7.02 0.83 -22.98
C LEU A 89 6.16 -0.22 -22.24
N HIS A 90 5.45 0.23 -21.20
CA HIS A 90 4.68 -0.64 -20.31
C HIS A 90 3.24 -0.85 -20.78
N GLY A 91 2.59 0.21 -21.23
CA GLY A 91 1.25 0.27 -21.79
C GLY A 91 1.17 1.39 -22.83
N LEU A 92 0.10 1.41 -23.61
CA LEU A 92 -0.18 2.48 -24.55
C LEU A 92 -1.67 2.63 -24.77
N TYR A 93 -2.21 3.79 -24.45
CA TYR A 93 -3.55 4.20 -24.83
C TYR A 93 -3.51 5.01 -26.13
N THR A 94 -4.41 4.68 -27.06
CA THR A 94 -4.54 5.40 -28.32
C THR A 94 -6.00 5.79 -28.54
N ALA A 95 -6.25 7.08 -28.69
CA ALA A 95 -7.54 7.63 -29.13
C ALA A 95 -7.37 8.18 -30.55
N THR A 96 -8.17 7.69 -31.48
CA THR A 96 -8.21 8.17 -32.87
C THR A 96 -9.61 8.65 -33.19
N PRO A 97 -9.81 9.89 -33.68
CA PRO A 97 -11.14 10.37 -34.06
C PRO A 97 -11.83 9.40 -35.02
N GLY A 98 -13.11 9.11 -34.76
CA GLY A 98 -13.93 8.22 -35.58
C GLY A 98 -13.62 6.74 -35.47
N ARG A 99 -12.71 6.32 -34.56
CA ARG A 99 -12.40 4.91 -34.27
C ARG A 99 -12.53 4.61 -32.78
N PRO A 100 -12.87 3.36 -32.39
CA PRO A 100 -12.84 2.97 -30.99
C PRO A 100 -11.42 3.13 -30.42
N SER A 101 -11.31 3.70 -29.22
CA SER A 101 -10.06 3.81 -28.49
C SER A 101 -9.46 2.44 -28.24
N LYS A 102 -8.13 2.37 -28.11
CA LYS A 102 -7.37 1.13 -27.95
C LYS A 102 -6.36 1.24 -26.80
N ILE A 103 -6.25 0.17 -26.02
CA ILE A 103 -5.21 -0.03 -25.02
C ILE A 103 -4.33 -1.20 -25.49
N GLN A 104 -3.03 -1.02 -25.45
CA GLN A 104 -2.05 -2.09 -25.70
C GLN A 104 -1.24 -2.32 -24.42
N LEU A 105 -1.07 -3.60 -24.07
CA LEU A 105 -0.30 -4.05 -22.90
C LEU A 105 0.63 -5.16 -23.32
N TRP A 106 1.71 -5.33 -22.58
CA TRP A 106 2.69 -6.39 -22.85
C TRP A 106 2.77 -7.33 -21.66
N MET A 107 2.60 -8.62 -21.95
CA MET A 107 2.59 -9.66 -20.93
C MET A 107 3.96 -9.91 -20.31
N ARG A 108 5.05 -9.71 -21.08
CA ARG A 108 6.41 -10.04 -20.68
C ARG A 108 7.33 -8.81 -20.74
N THR A 109 8.34 -8.80 -19.84
CA THR A 109 9.39 -7.77 -19.82
C THR A 109 10.22 -7.82 -21.11
N ALA A 110 10.82 -6.67 -21.50
CA ALA A 110 11.62 -6.58 -22.72
C ALA A 110 12.87 -7.45 -22.68
N LYS A 111 13.65 -7.37 -21.60
CA LYS A 111 14.98 -7.99 -21.50
C LYS A 111 14.91 -9.47 -21.11
N GLN A 112 14.24 -9.78 -20.03
CA GLN A 112 14.25 -11.14 -19.46
C GLN A 112 13.11 -12.04 -19.96
N LYS A 113 12.15 -11.48 -20.72
CA LYS A 113 10.95 -12.19 -21.22
C LYS A 113 10.11 -12.85 -20.12
N ARG A 114 10.29 -12.42 -18.87
CA ARG A 114 9.48 -12.89 -17.73
C ARG A 114 8.10 -12.30 -17.77
N VAL A 115 7.10 -13.07 -17.37
CA VAL A 115 5.72 -12.56 -17.21
C VAL A 115 5.73 -11.45 -16.19
N VAL A 116 5.05 -10.36 -16.51
CA VAL A 116 4.90 -9.21 -15.61
C VAL A 116 4.05 -9.62 -14.42
N ALA A 117 4.49 -9.28 -13.21
CA ALA A 117 3.73 -9.57 -11.99
C ALA A 117 2.30 -9.00 -12.08
N PHE A 118 1.31 -9.75 -11.61
CA PHE A 118 -0.11 -9.41 -11.70
C PHE A 118 -0.40 -7.96 -11.27
N ARG A 119 0.08 -7.54 -10.09
CA ARG A 119 -0.16 -6.16 -9.61
C ARG A 119 0.43 -5.09 -10.54
N THR A 120 1.59 -5.36 -11.14
CA THR A 120 2.22 -4.46 -12.12
C THR A 120 1.41 -4.43 -13.43
N PHE A 121 0.96 -5.58 -13.92
CA PHE A 121 0.14 -5.67 -15.11
C PHE A 121 -1.19 -4.92 -14.93
N LEU A 122 -1.88 -5.17 -13.82
CA LEU A 122 -3.14 -4.50 -13.50
C LEU A 122 -2.95 -2.99 -13.33
N ARG A 123 -1.90 -2.52 -12.64
CA ARG A 123 -1.62 -1.08 -12.53
C ARG A 123 -1.37 -0.44 -13.89
N THR A 124 -0.61 -1.10 -14.77
CA THR A 124 -0.43 -0.61 -16.13
C THR A 124 -1.76 -0.54 -16.88
N LEU A 125 -2.60 -1.57 -16.77
CA LEU A 125 -3.95 -1.56 -17.36
C LEU A 125 -4.78 -0.38 -16.87
N LEU A 126 -4.82 -0.15 -15.54
CA LEU A 126 -5.58 0.94 -14.94
C LEU A 126 -5.00 2.32 -15.25
N HIS A 127 -3.70 2.43 -15.48
CA HIS A 127 -3.05 3.64 -15.99
C HIS A 127 -3.60 4.00 -17.36
N GLU A 128 -3.65 3.04 -18.29
CA GLU A 128 -4.18 3.26 -19.64
C GLU A 128 -5.71 3.50 -19.62
N VAL A 129 -6.44 2.85 -18.70
CA VAL A 129 -7.85 3.16 -18.42
C VAL A 129 -8.00 4.59 -17.88
N GLY A 130 -7.07 5.07 -17.07
CA GLY A 130 -7.03 6.45 -16.57
C GLY A 130 -7.07 7.48 -17.71
N HIS A 131 -6.30 7.26 -18.78
CA HIS A 131 -6.38 8.10 -20.00
C HIS A 131 -7.74 8.04 -20.65
N HIS A 132 -8.34 6.84 -20.74
CA HIS A 132 -9.70 6.69 -21.29
C HIS A 132 -10.75 7.41 -20.44
N VAL A 133 -10.65 7.32 -19.12
CA VAL A 133 -11.49 8.04 -18.14
C VAL A 133 -11.34 9.54 -18.30
N ASP A 134 -10.14 10.06 -18.45
CA ASP A 134 -9.89 11.49 -18.63
C ASP A 134 -10.65 12.04 -19.85
N TYR A 135 -10.63 11.34 -20.98
CA TYR A 135 -11.32 11.77 -22.19
C TYR A 135 -12.84 11.55 -22.15
N THR A 136 -13.30 10.41 -21.60
CA THR A 136 -14.71 9.98 -21.74
C THR A 136 -15.58 10.35 -20.56
N LEU A 137 -15.11 10.13 -19.33
CA LEU A 137 -15.85 10.44 -18.09
C LEU A 137 -15.64 11.89 -17.65
N LEU A 138 -14.38 12.31 -17.56
CA LEU A 138 -14.02 13.65 -17.08
C LEU A 138 -14.06 14.70 -18.17
N ARG A 139 -14.21 14.28 -19.43
CA ARG A 139 -14.29 15.15 -20.62
C ARG A 139 -13.17 16.18 -20.67
N LEU A 140 -11.96 15.75 -20.35
CA LEU A 140 -10.78 16.58 -20.45
C LEU A 140 -10.31 16.61 -21.91
N PRO A 141 -9.91 17.77 -22.45
CA PRO A 141 -9.39 17.87 -23.83
C PRO A 141 -7.99 17.26 -23.97
N ASP A 142 -7.28 17.03 -22.86
CA ASP A 142 -5.97 16.41 -22.82
C ASP A 142 -5.81 15.61 -21.52
N SER A 143 -4.97 14.57 -21.52
CA SER A 143 -4.74 13.69 -20.36
C SER A 143 -3.29 13.80 -19.89
N PHE A 144 -3.10 14.42 -18.72
CA PHE A 144 -1.81 14.66 -18.12
C PHE A 144 -1.55 13.73 -16.93
N HIS A 145 -0.33 13.25 -16.79
CA HIS A 145 0.13 12.54 -15.60
C HIS A 145 0.29 13.52 -14.42
N THR A 146 -0.83 13.86 -13.78
CA THR A 146 -0.87 14.72 -12.59
C THR A 146 -0.85 13.87 -11.31
N GLU A 147 -0.66 14.49 -10.15
CA GLU A 147 -0.84 13.81 -8.87
C GLU A 147 -2.27 13.26 -8.73
N GLY A 148 -3.28 14.04 -9.17
CA GLY A 148 -4.69 13.60 -9.24
C GLY A 148 -4.89 12.40 -10.14
N PHE A 149 -4.21 12.33 -11.31
CA PHE A 149 -4.24 11.18 -12.20
C PHE A 149 -3.77 9.90 -11.49
N TYR A 150 -2.61 9.93 -10.83
CA TYR A 150 -2.10 8.76 -10.10
C TYR A 150 -2.95 8.40 -8.88
N LYS A 151 -3.60 9.37 -8.24
CA LYS A 151 -4.57 9.10 -7.16
C LYS A 151 -5.81 8.38 -7.69
N ARG A 152 -6.35 8.78 -8.87
CA ARG A 152 -7.45 8.08 -9.56
C ARG A 152 -7.07 6.65 -9.94
N GLU A 153 -5.88 6.43 -10.52
CA GLU A 153 -5.36 5.09 -10.80
C GLU A 153 -5.33 4.24 -9.51
N SER A 154 -4.81 4.79 -8.43
CA SER A 154 -4.75 4.10 -7.14
C SER A 154 -6.15 3.83 -6.56
N SER A 155 -7.08 4.78 -6.67
CA SER A 155 -8.47 4.60 -6.26
C SER A 155 -9.14 3.42 -6.99
N LEU A 156 -9.00 3.33 -8.30
CA LEU A 156 -9.50 2.20 -9.10
C LEU A 156 -8.84 0.89 -8.68
N PHE A 157 -7.52 0.91 -8.49
CA PHE A 157 -6.77 -0.29 -8.09
C PHE A 157 -7.27 -0.86 -6.76
N TYR A 158 -7.47 -0.04 -5.74
CA TYR A 158 -7.92 -0.50 -4.43
C TYR A 158 -9.39 -0.95 -4.40
N GLN A 159 -10.23 -0.45 -5.31
CA GLN A 159 -11.59 -0.93 -5.46
C GLN A 159 -11.64 -2.31 -6.14
N LEU A 160 -10.71 -2.60 -7.08
CA LEU A 160 -10.66 -3.83 -7.87
C LEU A 160 -9.86 -4.95 -7.21
N VAL A 161 -8.80 -4.59 -6.55
CA VAL A 161 -8.05 -5.47 -5.69
C VAL A 161 -8.36 -5.00 -4.28
N PRO A 162 -9.55 -5.35 -3.76
CA PRO A 162 -9.68 -5.29 -2.33
C PRO A 162 -8.52 -6.17 -1.88
N GLU A 163 -7.51 -5.56 -1.29
CA GLU A 163 -6.51 -6.34 -0.59
C GLU A 163 -7.33 -7.40 0.09
N ARG A 164 -7.00 -8.70 -0.11
CA ARG A 164 -7.58 -9.71 0.76
C ARG A 164 -7.44 -9.05 2.09
N ARG A 165 -8.56 -8.66 2.67
CA ARG A 165 -8.62 -8.19 4.03
C ARG A 165 -8.20 -9.37 4.92
N THR A 166 -6.94 -9.61 5.03
CA THR A 166 -6.25 -9.41 6.27
C THR A 166 -6.33 -7.90 6.39
N SER A 167 -7.41 -7.43 6.95
CA SER A 167 -7.77 -6.03 6.95
C SER A 167 -6.69 -5.31 7.74
N MET A 168 -5.73 -4.74 7.03
CA MET A 168 -5.02 -3.64 7.64
C MET A 168 -5.96 -2.46 7.53
N ALA A 169 -6.77 -2.27 8.56
CA ALA A 169 -7.54 -1.07 8.76
C ALA A 169 -6.60 0.13 8.52
N ARG A 170 -7.08 1.15 7.84
CA ARG A 170 -6.27 2.37 7.68
C ARG A 170 -6.05 2.98 9.06
N ILE A 171 -4.95 3.67 9.25
CA ILE A 171 -4.67 4.33 10.54
C ILE A 171 -5.82 5.22 11.00
N GLU A 172 -6.54 5.85 10.06
CA GLU A 172 -7.72 6.66 10.31
C GLU A 172 -8.88 5.86 10.90
N GLU A 173 -9.01 4.56 10.57
CA GLU A 173 -10.04 3.70 11.15
C GLU A 173 -9.78 3.45 12.64
N TYR A 174 -8.51 3.32 13.04
CA TYR A 174 -8.15 3.24 14.47
C TYR A 174 -8.40 4.55 15.20
N ALA A 175 -8.20 5.70 14.57
CA ALA A 175 -8.49 7.00 15.17
C ALA A 175 -9.98 7.22 15.47
N THR A 176 -10.88 6.48 14.78
CA THR A 176 -12.34 6.52 15.07
C THR A 176 -12.76 5.62 16.22
N LEU A 177 -11.90 4.67 16.65
CA LEU A 177 -12.22 3.76 17.76
C LEU A 177 -12.04 4.46 19.12
N PRO A 178 -12.85 4.10 20.12
CA PRO A 178 -12.61 4.51 21.50
C PRO A 178 -11.20 4.14 21.97
N VAL A 179 -10.63 4.96 22.87
CA VAL A 179 -9.30 4.71 23.43
C VAL A 179 -9.18 3.33 24.05
N GLU A 180 -10.21 2.90 24.79
CA GLU A 180 -10.28 1.59 25.44
C GLU A 180 -10.18 0.44 24.46
N GLU A 181 -10.80 0.55 23.28
CA GLU A 181 -10.72 -0.45 22.22
C GLU A 181 -9.33 -0.53 21.60
N ARG A 182 -8.69 0.62 21.39
CA ARG A 182 -7.30 0.68 20.90
C ARG A 182 -6.32 0.10 21.92
N LEU A 183 -6.47 0.39 23.21
CA LEU A 183 -5.66 -0.20 24.26
C LEU A 183 -5.91 -1.71 24.39
N ALA A 184 -7.15 -2.16 24.26
CA ALA A 184 -7.48 -3.59 24.23
C ALA A 184 -6.86 -4.28 23.00
N ARG A 185 -6.81 -3.60 21.83
CA ARG A 185 -6.10 -4.12 20.65
C ARG A 185 -4.60 -4.30 20.93
N LEU A 186 -3.95 -3.30 21.48
CA LEU A 186 -2.53 -3.35 21.84
C LEU A 186 -2.22 -4.47 22.85
N ALA A 187 -3.13 -4.68 23.81
CA ALA A 187 -2.95 -5.73 24.82
C ALA A 187 -2.95 -7.14 24.21
N ARG A 188 -3.73 -7.40 23.14
CA ARG A 188 -3.78 -8.71 22.48
C ARG A 188 -2.55 -9.05 21.63
N THR A 189 -1.79 -8.06 21.17
CA THR A 189 -0.64 -8.28 20.26
C THR A 189 0.37 -9.28 20.81
N ALA A 190 0.66 -9.22 22.10
CA ALA A 190 1.63 -10.15 22.72
C ALA A 190 1.16 -11.60 22.67
N ASP A 191 -0.13 -11.86 22.91
CA ASP A 191 -0.69 -13.21 22.86
C ASP A 191 -0.77 -13.74 21.41
N GLU A 192 -1.11 -12.85 20.46
CA GLU A 192 -1.16 -13.20 19.03
C GLU A 192 0.24 -13.52 18.47
N LEU A 193 1.27 -12.76 18.87
CA LEU A 193 2.67 -13.06 18.54
C LEU A 193 3.09 -14.40 19.15
N ALA A 194 2.81 -14.62 20.44
CA ALA A 194 3.10 -15.88 21.11
C ALA A 194 2.45 -17.07 20.42
N ALA A 195 1.18 -16.94 20.01
CA ALA A 195 0.45 -17.97 19.29
C ALA A 195 1.09 -18.26 17.91
N ALA A 196 1.51 -17.22 17.20
CA ALA A 196 2.08 -17.34 15.86
C ALA A 196 3.46 -18.01 15.84
N ILE A 197 4.32 -17.74 16.85
CA ILE A 197 5.68 -18.31 16.92
C ILE A 197 5.75 -19.61 17.74
N ARG A 198 4.65 -20.01 18.39
CA ARG A 198 4.60 -21.23 19.22
C ARG A 198 4.90 -22.47 18.38
N GLY A 199 5.90 -23.25 18.82
CA GLY A 199 6.30 -24.50 18.16
C GLY A 199 7.06 -24.29 16.85
N GLN A 200 7.34 -23.06 16.45
CA GLN A 200 8.20 -22.78 15.30
C GLN A 200 9.67 -23.03 15.67
N THR A 201 10.42 -23.62 14.73
CA THR A 201 11.88 -23.77 14.90
C THR A 201 12.60 -22.43 14.61
N ASP A 202 13.81 -22.24 15.14
CA ASP A 202 14.62 -21.06 14.82
C ASP A 202 14.85 -20.93 13.30
N ALA A 203 15.05 -22.03 12.60
CA ALA A 203 15.17 -22.04 11.16
C ALA A 203 13.90 -21.51 10.46
N ALA A 204 12.71 -21.88 10.95
CA ALA A 204 11.45 -21.44 10.39
C ALA A 204 11.22 -19.93 10.60
N VAL A 205 11.45 -19.43 11.83
CA VAL A 205 11.28 -17.99 12.13
C VAL A 205 12.35 -17.11 11.51
N SER A 206 13.54 -17.67 11.21
CA SER A 206 14.67 -16.97 10.59
C SER A 206 14.58 -16.92 9.07
N LYS A 207 13.74 -17.74 8.45
CA LYS A 207 13.62 -17.82 6.99
C LYS A 207 12.89 -16.59 6.44
N ARG A 208 13.58 -15.81 5.61
CA ARG A 208 12.95 -14.73 4.83
C ARG A 208 12.14 -15.32 3.69
N PRO A 209 10.95 -14.77 3.38
CA PRO A 209 10.17 -15.20 2.20
C PRO A 209 10.90 -14.90 0.90
N ASP A 210 11.64 -13.79 0.83
CA ASP A 210 12.53 -13.42 -0.28
C ASP A 210 13.64 -12.47 0.21
N ALA A 211 14.49 -12.00 -0.72
CA ALA A 211 15.63 -11.13 -0.40
C ALA A 211 15.24 -9.73 0.11
N LYS A 212 13.99 -9.30 -0.07
CA LYS A 212 13.52 -7.93 0.27
C LYS A 212 12.63 -7.90 1.51
N ASN A 213 12.02 -9.02 1.86
CA ASN A 213 11.04 -9.09 2.93
C ASN A 213 11.62 -9.75 4.18
N TRP A 214 11.27 -9.18 5.33
CA TRP A 214 11.74 -9.65 6.63
C TRP A 214 11.22 -11.04 6.97
N SER A 215 12.03 -11.80 7.71
CA SER A 215 11.63 -13.02 8.38
C SER A 215 10.73 -12.73 9.59
N ALA A 216 10.04 -13.74 10.10
CA ALA A 216 9.24 -13.61 11.31
C ALA A 216 10.07 -13.13 12.51
N LYS A 217 11.31 -13.59 12.65
CA LYS A 217 12.28 -13.13 13.66
C LYS A 217 12.51 -11.62 13.55
N GLU A 218 12.81 -11.12 12.36
CA GLU A 218 13.08 -9.69 12.15
C GLU A 218 11.87 -8.82 12.46
N VAL A 219 10.66 -9.30 12.16
CA VAL A 219 9.41 -8.62 12.53
C VAL A 219 9.25 -8.54 14.05
N VAL A 220 9.53 -9.61 14.78
CA VAL A 220 9.48 -9.59 16.27
C VAL A 220 10.50 -8.60 16.85
N CYS A 221 11.73 -8.59 16.32
CA CYS A 221 12.75 -7.63 16.73
C CYS A 221 12.34 -6.19 16.45
N HIS A 222 11.72 -5.95 15.28
CA HIS A 222 11.20 -4.64 14.94
C HIS A 222 10.09 -4.17 15.89
N LEU A 223 9.13 -5.03 16.21
CA LEU A 223 8.07 -4.71 17.17
C LEU A 223 8.64 -4.41 18.56
N ARG A 224 9.66 -5.15 19.02
CA ARG A 224 10.40 -4.87 20.28
C ARG A 224 10.97 -3.45 20.29
N ASP A 225 11.59 -3.04 19.20
CA ASP A 225 12.26 -1.75 19.11
C ASP A 225 11.29 -0.60 18.85
N ALA A 226 10.18 -0.88 18.19
CA ALA A 226 9.08 0.06 18.04
C ALA A 226 8.45 0.43 19.40
N GLU A 227 8.31 -0.52 20.34
CA GLU A 227 7.86 -0.23 21.71
C GLU A 227 8.76 0.79 22.40
N GLU A 228 10.08 0.66 22.26
CA GLU A 228 11.03 1.61 22.82
C GLU A 228 10.80 3.02 22.26
N LEU A 229 10.65 3.13 20.94
CA LEU A 229 10.40 4.40 20.28
C LEU A 229 9.05 5.04 20.69
N PHE A 230 7.99 4.24 20.76
CA PHE A 230 6.67 4.76 21.18
C PHE A 230 6.71 5.26 22.61
N MET A 231 7.34 4.51 23.54
CA MET A 231 7.48 4.94 24.92
C MET A 231 8.32 6.21 25.05
N ASP A 232 9.43 6.31 24.31
CA ASP A 232 10.25 7.53 24.25
C ASP A 232 9.42 8.74 23.80
N ARG A 233 8.61 8.57 22.76
CA ARG A 233 7.71 9.64 22.28
C ARG A 233 6.67 10.03 23.31
N PHE A 234 6.03 9.07 23.97
CA PHE A 234 5.04 9.35 25.00
C PHE A 234 5.63 10.13 26.18
N THR A 235 6.77 9.66 26.68
CA THR A 235 7.45 10.32 27.82
C THR A 235 7.96 11.70 27.43
N THR A 236 8.48 11.87 26.22
CA THR A 236 8.95 13.16 25.70
C THR A 236 7.80 14.17 25.56
N ILE A 237 6.64 13.76 25.05
CA ILE A 237 5.44 14.61 24.94
C ILE A 237 4.92 14.98 26.34
N MET A 238 5.02 14.08 27.30
CA MET A 238 4.58 14.38 28.68
C MET A 238 5.54 15.33 29.40
N ALA A 239 6.83 15.25 29.13
CA ALA A 239 7.85 16.07 29.78
C ALA A 239 7.94 17.50 29.23
N THR A 240 7.67 17.69 27.93
CA THR A 240 7.94 18.96 27.23
C THR A 240 6.72 19.39 26.40
N ALA A 241 6.53 20.68 26.20
CA ALA A 241 5.50 21.22 25.31
C ALA A 241 6.01 21.21 23.84
N ASP A 242 5.21 20.62 22.94
CA ASP A 242 5.49 20.53 21.51
C ASP A 242 6.94 20.06 21.17
N PRO A 243 7.46 18.98 21.77
CA PRO A 243 8.83 18.55 21.55
C PRO A 243 9.03 18.00 20.14
N ALA A 244 10.25 18.07 19.61
CA ALA A 244 10.62 17.35 18.41
C ALA A 244 10.64 15.84 18.71
N LEU A 245 9.93 15.06 17.88
CA LEU A 245 9.87 13.60 18.02
C LEU A 245 10.91 12.91 17.17
N ALA A 246 11.58 11.91 17.73
CA ALA A 246 12.56 11.11 17.02
C ALA A 246 11.95 10.43 15.78
N ALA A 247 12.65 10.53 14.65
CA ALA A 247 12.32 9.81 13.43
C ALA A 247 12.79 8.35 13.53
N ALA A 248 12.04 7.44 12.90
CA ALA A 248 12.44 6.04 12.77
C ALA A 248 12.82 5.75 11.32
N THR A 249 13.85 4.93 11.14
CA THR A 249 14.22 4.33 9.86
C THR A 249 14.33 2.82 10.09
N PRO A 250 13.20 2.08 9.96
CA PRO A 250 13.12 0.66 10.34
C PRO A 250 14.16 -0.23 9.63
N GLU A 251 14.42 0.04 8.35
CA GLU A 251 15.40 -0.72 7.57
C GLU A 251 16.81 -0.55 8.14
N ARG A 252 17.17 0.69 8.49
CA ARG A 252 18.45 0.99 9.13
C ARG A 252 18.57 0.33 10.49
N TRP A 253 17.52 0.28 11.30
CA TRP A 253 17.51 -0.43 12.57
C TRP A 253 17.75 -1.92 12.40
N ALA A 254 17.13 -2.55 11.39
CA ALA A 254 17.31 -3.97 11.14
C ALA A 254 18.78 -4.34 10.86
N GLU A 255 19.49 -3.46 10.15
CA GLU A 255 20.92 -3.61 9.86
C GLU A 255 21.79 -3.30 11.08
N GLU A 256 21.63 -2.13 11.71
CA GLU A 256 22.45 -1.65 12.82
C GLU A 256 22.31 -2.54 14.07
N ARG A 257 21.07 -2.99 14.35
CA ARG A 257 20.77 -3.85 15.50
C ARG A 257 20.85 -5.34 15.15
N GLN A 258 21.22 -5.69 13.91
CA GLN A 258 21.48 -7.04 13.42
C GLN A 258 20.34 -8.03 13.74
N TYR A 259 19.09 -7.68 13.43
CA TYR A 259 17.88 -8.47 13.74
C TYR A 259 17.98 -9.95 13.31
N PHE A 260 18.66 -10.23 12.20
CA PHE A 260 18.82 -11.59 11.71
C PHE A 260 19.71 -12.48 12.62
N ARG A 261 20.55 -11.88 13.48
CA ARG A 261 21.39 -12.57 14.47
C ARG A 261 20.74 -12.70 15.84
N ASP A 262 19.64 -12.01 16.06
CA ASP A 262 18.96 -11.98 17.34
C ASP A 262 18.20 -13.27 17.61
N ASP A 263 17.83 -13.51 18.85
CA ASP A 263 16.96 -14.62 19.25
C ASP A 263 15.51 -14.16 19.28
N ALA A 264 14.64 -14.85 18.53
CA ALA A 264 13.23 -14.48 18.40
C ALA A 264 12.46 -14.57 19.74
N HIS A 265 12.81 -15.52 20.60
CA HIS A 265 12.15 -15.70 21.90
C HIS A 265 12.58 -14.64 22.90
N VAL A 266 13.87 -14.29 22.90
CA VAL A 266 14.42 -13.19 23.72
C VAL A 266 13.82 -11.85 23.28
N ALA A 267 13.79 -11.60 21.97
CA ALA A 267 13.17 -10.40 21.40
C ALA A 267 11.68 -10.32 21.77
N PHE A 268 10.93 -11.42 21.66
CA PHE A 268 9.53 -11.50 22.05
C PHE A 268 9.33 -11.26 23.56
N ALA A 269 10.15 -11.87 24.43
CA ALA A 269 10.05 -11.64 25.87
C ALA A 269 10.26 -10.17 26.22
N THR A 270 11.22 -9.51 25.55
CA THR A 270 11.50 -8.08 25.72
C THR A 270 10.31 -7.23 25.19
N PHE A 271 9.79 -7.55 24.01
CA PHE A 271 8.58 -6.91 23.48
C PHE A 271 7.42 -6.97 24.47
N ARG A 272 7.12 -8.17 25.00
CA ARG A 272 6.02 -8.38 25.95
C ARG A 272 6.18 -7.57 27.24
N LYS A 273 7.41 -7.45 27.73
CA LYS A 273 7.72 -6.60 28.91
C LYS A 273 7.45 -5.14 28.59
N ARG A 274 8.04 -4.61 27.53
CA ARG A 274 7.87 -3.21 27.08
C ARG A 274 6.41 -2.87 26.80
N ARG A 275 5.65 -3.75 26.13
CA ARG A 275 4.22 -3.56 25.85
C ARG A 275 3.42 -3.42 27.14
N ARG A 276 3.70 -4.21 28.15
CA ARG A 276 3.04 -4.07 29.46
C ARG A 276 3.34 -2.70 30.07
N GLU A 277 4.59 -2.27 30.06
CA GLU A 277 5.01 -0.97 30.56
C GLU A 277 4.32 0.18 29.80
N SER A 278 4.23 0.08 28.46
CA SER A 278 3.50 1.06 27.63
C SER A 278 2.02 1.13 27.98
N LEU A 279 1.37 -0.03 28.17
CA LEU A 279 -0.04 -0.08 28.53
C LEU A 279 -0.31 0.46 29.94
N GLU A 280 0.56 0.16 30.91
CA GLU A 280 0.48 0.72 32.28
C GLU A 280 0.62 2.24 32.24
N PHE A 281 1.60 2.75 31.49
CA PHE A 281 1.79 4.19 31.30
C PHE A 281 0.56 4.85 30.66
N LEU A 282 0.07 4.34 29.54
CA LEU A 282 -1.07 4.91 28.81
C LEU A 282 -2.35 4.91 29.66
N LYS A 283 -2.59 3.87 30.45
CA LYS A 283 -3.74 3.77 31.35
C LYS A 283 -3.65 4.73 32.54
N SER A 284 -2.45 5.16 32.92
CA SER A 284 -2.24 6.13 34.00
C SER A 284 -2.45 7.58 33.57
N LEU A 285 -2.56 7.85 32.27
CA LEU A 285 -2.67 9.21 31.74
C LEU A 285 -4.04 9.82 32.03
N PRO A 286 -4.10 11.08 32.53
CA PRO A 286 -5.35 11.81 32.62
C PRO A 286 -5.91 12.17 31.25
N ALA A 287 -7.21 12.41 31.14
CA ALA A 287 -7.91 12.62 29.87
C ALA A 287 -7.32 13.75 29.01
N GLU A 288 -6.87 14.84 29.64
CA GLU A 288 -6.24 15.97 28.97
C GLU A 288 -4.87 15.65 28.37
N ALA A 289 -4.15 14.66 28.90
CA ALA A 289 -2.84 14.25 28.40
C ALA A 289 -2.92 13.66 26.99
N TRP A 290 -4.03 13.02 26.64
CA TRP A 290 -4.23 12.41 25.31
C TRP A 290 -4.17 13.43 24.17
N LYS A 291 -4.47 14.69 24.45
CA LYS A 291 -4.41 15.80 23.47
C LYS A 291 -3.03 16.47 23.40
N ARG A 292 -2.10 16.13 24.31
CA ARG A 292 -0.73 16.63 24.22
C ARG A 292 -0.06 16.09 22.99
N ALA A 293 0.82 16.89 22.37
CA ALA A 293 1.41 16.57 21.08
C ALA A 293 2.91 16.85 21.07
N GLY A 294 3.59 16.21 20.12
CA GLY A 294 4.94 16.56 19.69
C GLY A 294 4.99 16.81 18.19
N VAL A 295 6.11 17.28 17.69
CA VAL A 295 6.33 17.63 16.27
C VAL A 295 7.17 16.58 15.60
N HIS A 296 6.57 15.80 14.71
CA HIS A 296 7.28 14.83 13.88
C HIS A 296 7.79 15.49 12.60
N ALA A 297 9.04 15.24 12.21
CA ALA A 297 9.71 15.91 11.09
C ALA A 297 8.95 15.86 9.75
N THR A 298 8.22 14.76 9.47
CA THR A 298 7.51 14.57 8.19
C THR A 298 5.98 14.61 8.30
N ARG A 299 5.43 14.43 9.52
CA ARG A 299 3.97 14.34 9.75
C ARG A 299 3.40 15.57 10.47
N GLY A 300 4.26 16.49 10.91
CA GLY A 300 3.84 17.66 11.68
C GLY A 300 3.44 17.32 13.11
N LYS A 301 2.45 18.00 13.63
CA LYS A 301 1.97 17.84 15.02
C LYS A 301 1.21 16.51 15.15
N ILE A 302 1.63 15.69 16.13
CA ILE A 302 1.06 14.35 16.42
C ILE A 302 0.77 14.28 17.92
N THR A 303 -0.47 13.95 18.28
CA THR A 303 -0.91 13.78 19.66
C THR A 303 -0.58 12.39 20.21
N ILE A 304 -0.70 12.20 21.53
CA ILE A 304 -0.63 10.86 22.15
C ILE A 304 -1.75 9.97 21.57
N ASP A 305 -2.94 10.51 21.36
CA ASP A 305 -4.09 9.82 20.75
C ASP A 305 -3.77 9.30 19.33
N ASP A 306 -3.13 10.14 18.51
CA ASP A 306 -2.67 9.75 17.16
C ASP A 306 -1.58 8.68 17.23
N LEU A 307 -0.66 8.77 18.18
CA LEU A 307 0.41 7.78 18.36
C LEU A 307 -0.14 6.41 18.76
N VAL A 308 -1.17 6.35 19.64
CA VAL A 308 -1.82 5.10 20.02
C VAL A 308 -2.59 4.49 18.85
N SER A 309 -3.26 5.31 18.04
CA SER A 309 -3.89 4.86 16.79
C SER A 309 -2.85 4.28 15.82
N HIS A 310 -1.73 4.96 15.68
CA HIS A 310 -0.61 4.48 14.85
C HIS A 310 -0.02 3.18 15.39
N MET A 311 0.15 3.06 16.69
CA MET A 311 0.69 1.86 17.34
C MET A 311 -0.23 0.64 17.13
N ALA A 312 -1.56 0.80 17.25
CA ALA A 312 -2.52 -0.27 17.02
C ALA A 312 -2.53 -0.71 15.54
N TRP A 313 -2.53 0.24 14.61
CA TRP A 313 -2.39 -0.02 13.19
C TRP A 313 -1.07 -0.71 12.84
N HIS A 314 0.04 -0.28 13.43
CA HIS A 314 1.38 -0.81 13.24
C HIS A 314 1.46 -2.28 13.68
N ASP A 315 0.85 -2.62 14.82
CA ASP A 315 0.80 -3.98 15.33
C ASP A 315 0.09 -4.93 14.36
N ASP A 316 -1.09 -4.54 13.85
CA ASP A 316 -1.85 -5.38 12.92
C ASP A 316 -1.08 -5.62 11.61
N ASN A 317 -0.40 -4.59 11.12
CA ASN A 317 0.46 -4.70 9.94
C ASN A 317 1.58 -5.72 10.13
N HIS A 318 2.27 -5.62 11.23
CA HIS A 318 3.41 -6.50 11.50
C HIS A 318 3.00 -7.91 11.91
N LEU A 319 1.84 -8.09 12.56
CA LEU A 319 1.27 -9.43 12.78
C LEU A 319 0.91 -10.13 11.46
N ASP A 320 0.33 -9.40 10.50
CA ASP A 320 0.07 -9.94 9.17
C ASP A 320 1.37 -10.25 8.42
N GLN A 321 2.35 -9.35 8.48
CA GLN A 321 3.67 -9.57 7.89
C GLN A 321 4.35 -10.82 8.47
N LEU A 322 4.31 -11.00 9.79
CA LEU A 322 4.85 -12.17 10.47
C LEU A 322 4.17 -13.46 10.01
N LYS A 323 2.84 -13.48 9.95
CA LYS A 323 2.06 -14.64 9.47
C LYS A 323 2.38 -14.97 8.02
N ARG A 324 2.53 -13.95 7.16
CA ARG A 324 2.97 -14.14 5.75
C ARG A 324 4.38 -14.70 5.68
N ALA A 325 5.32 -14.16 6.45
CA ALA A 325 6.70 -14.64 6.49
C ALA A 325 6.78 -16.13 6.89
N LEU A 326 6.06 -16.52 7.94
CA LEU A 326 5.95 -17.93 8.36
C LEU A 326 5.33 -18.84 7.28
N ALA A 327 4.42 -18.32 6.47
CA ALA A 327 3.83 -19.03 5.35
C ALA A 327 4.70 -19.00 4.07
N GLY A 328 5.91 -18.43 4.11
CA GLY A 328 6.80 -18.25 2.95
C GLY A 328 6.25 -17.29 1.89
N LYS A 329 5.39 -16.34 2.28
CA LYS A 329 4.77 -15.34 1.41
C LYS A 329 5.39 -13.96 1.67
N ALA A 330 5.65 -13.22 0.59
CA ALA A 330 6.12 -11.84 0.65
C ALA A 330 4.98 -10.85 0.98
#